data_f1dda35f0cd644afe804f0bbae9ebf00
#
_entry.id   f1dda35f0cd644afe804f0bbae9ebf00
#
_cell.length_a   1.000
_cell.length_b   1.000
_cell.length_c   1.000
_cell.angle_alpha   90.00
_cell.angle_beta   90.00
_cell.angle_gamma   90.00
#
_symmetry.space_group_name_H-M   'P 1'
#
loop_
_entity.id
_entity.type
_entity.pdbx_description
1 polymer ?
#
loop_
_entity_poly.entity_id
_entity_poly.type
_entity_poly.pdbx_seq_one_letter_code
_entity_poly.pdbx_strand_id
1 'polypeptide(L)'
;MSTITKEELLRIPKLRKHIKRTRMRIELYESKAEGGAIEYKEKVQSGVCDSASECLCAAVDLQQELNSNLLELNALVCKAYDFMRTFDDVFLRDIVYARYIAGLEWKDVASTFGYSNQRIFQKHREILKKL
;
A
#
# COMPACT_ATOMS: atom_id res chain seq x y z
N MET A 1 9.77 0.74 -23.50
CA MET A 1 9.88 0.81 -22.05
C MET A 1 9.00 1.90 -21.50
N SER A 2 8.06 1.57 -20.66
CA SER A 2 7.20 2.62 -20.13
C SER A 2 7.82 3.24 -18.90
N THR A 3 7.81 4.56 -18.89
CA THR A 3 8.30 5.33 -17.77
C THR A 3 7.15 5.56 -16.80
N ILE A 4 7.43 5.54 -15.51
CA ILE A 4 6.39 5.79 -14.54
C ILE A 4 5.93 7.23 -14.64
N THR A 5 4.63 7.46 -14.46
CA THR A 5 4.08 8.81 -14.42
C THR A 5 4.03 9.28 -12.97
N LYS A 6 3.86 10.59 -12.80
CA LYS A 6 3.72 11.17 -11.46
C LYS A 6 2.53 10.55 -10.73
N GLU A 7 1.41 10.40 -11.42
CA GLU A 7 0.22 9.81 -10.84
C GLU A 7 0.47 8.38 -10.41
N GLU A 8 1.16 7.61 -11.23
CA GLU A 8 1.48 6.23 -10.89
C GLU A 8 2.38 6.15 -9.66
N LEU A 9 3.40 7.02 -9.60
CA LEU A 9 4.32 7.03 -8.47
C LEU A 9 3.57 7.35 -7.18
N LEU A 10 2.72 8.37 -7.21
CA LEU A 10 1.98 8.78 -6.03
C LEU A 10 0.89 7.79 -5.64
N ARG A 11 0.47 6.93 -6.57
CA ARG A 11 -0.52 5.90 -6.29
C ARG A 11 0.06 4.78 -5.42
N ILE A 12 1.37 4.56 -5.49
CA ILE A 12 1.99 3.43 -4.77
C ILE A 12 1.69 3.45 -3.26
N PRO A 13 1.92 4.56 -2.53
CA PRO A 13 1.61 4.57 -1.10
C PRO A 13 0.13 4.38 -0.82
N LYS A 14 -0.73 4.94 -1.65
CA LYS A 14 -2.18 4.81 -1.49
C LYS A 14 -2.61 3.36 -1.68
N LEU A 15 -2.05 2.72 -2.68
CA LEU A 15 -2.37 1.33 -2.98
C LEU A 15 -1.90 0.41 -1.85
N ARG A 16 -0.73 0.67 -1.29
CA ARG A 16 -0.24 -0.09 -0.14
C ARG A 16 -1.19 0.01 1.05
N LYS A 17 -1.71 1.20 1.32
CA LYS A 17 -2.67 1.39 2.42
C LYS A 17 -3.98 0.65 2.14
N HIS A 18 -4.43 0.70 0.90
CA HIS A 18 -5.65 -0.01 0.52
C HIS A 18 -5.48 -1.52 0.68
N ILE A 19 -4.34 -2.05 0.26
CA ILE A 19 -4.02 -3.47 0.41
C ILE A 19 -4.04 -3.86 1.89
N LYS A 20 -3.44 -3.04 2.74
CA LYS A 20 -3.41 -3.30 4.16
C LYS A 20 -4.83 -3.39 4.74
N ARG A 21 -5.69 -2.43 4.35
CA ARG A 21 -7.08 -2.43 4.83
C ARG A 21 -7.84 -3.65 4.32
N THR A 22 -7.61 -4.03 3.07
CA THR A 22 -8.27 -5.20 2.50
C THR A 22 -7.87 -6.47 3.25
N ARG A 23 -6.59 -6.62 3.57
CA ARG A 23 -6.11 -7.77 4.35
C ARG A 23 -6.79 -7.83 5.71
N MET A 24 -6.94 -6.69 6.36
CA MET A 24 -7.61 -6.65 7.66
C MET A 24 -9.07 -7.08 7.55
N ARG A 25 -9.74 -6.66 6.50
CA ARG A 25 -11.13 -7.08 6.27
C ARG A 25 -11.25 -8.57 6.03
N ILE A 26 -10.32 -9.13 5.27
CA ILE A 26 -10.30 -10.57 5.01
C ILE A 26 -10.14 -11.32 6.32
N GLU A 27 -9.19 -10.90 7.16
CA GLU A 27 -8.98 -11.54 8.45
C GLU A 27 -10.23 -11.50 9.31
N LEU A 28 -10.92 -10.37 9.30
CA LEU A 28 -12.15 -10.23 10.06
C LEU A 28 -13.24 -11.20 9.59
N TYR A 29 -13.44 -11.29 8.30
CA TYR A 29 -14.47 -12.18 7.75
C TYR A 29 -14.11 -13.64 7.98
N GLU A 30 -12.84 -13.99 7.83
CA GLU A 30 -12.42 -15.36 8.06
C GLU A 30 -12.57 -15.75 9.53
N SER A 31 -12.27 -14.82 10.42
CA SER A 31 -12.44 -15.05 11.84
C SER A 31 -13.90 -15.32 12.18
N LYS A 32 -14.81 -14.55 11.59
CA LYS A 32 -16.24 -14.76 11.82
C LYS A 32 -16.71 -16.09 11.25
N ALA A 33 -16.21 -16.46 10.07
CA ALA A 33 -16.58 -17.71 9.44
C ALA A 33 -16.15 -18.91 10.26
N GLU A 34 -15.07 -18.77 11.02
CA GLU A 34 -14.57 -19.85 11.88
C GLU A 34 -15.30 -19.91 13.22
N GLY A 35 -16.28 -19.02 13.40
CA GLY A 35 -17.06 -19.05 14.63
C GLY A 35 -16.39 -18.42 15.82
N GLY A 36 -15.30 -17.72 15.61
CA GLY A 36 -14.61 -17.09 16.70
C GLY A 36 -15.13 -15.73 17.09
N ALA A 37 -16.16 -15.27 16.45
CA ALA A 37 -16.64 -13.90 16.62
C ALA A 37 -17.92 -13.84 17.41
N ILE A 38 -17.99 -14.55 18.47
CA ILE A 38 -19.21 -14.68 19.24
C ILE A 38 -19.67 -13.36 19.79
N GLU A 39 -18.76 -12.57 20.23
CA GLU A 39 -19.08 -11.32 20.89
C GLU A 39 -19.62 -10.27 19.94
N TYR A 40 -19.70 -10.57 18.66
CA TYR A 40 -20.11 -9.59 17.66
C TYR A 40 -21.53 -9.72 17.21
N LYS A 41 -22.30 -10.58 17.82
CA LYS A 41 -23.67 -10.76 17.34
C LYS A 41 -24.47 -9.47 17.36
N GLU A 42 -24.22 -8.63 18.30
CA GLU A 42 -24.97 -7.39 18.40
C GLU A 42 -24.59 -6.41 17.28
N LYS A 43 -23.47 -6.61 16.62
CA LYS A 43 -23.05 -5.71 15.56
C LYS A 43 -23.40 -6.20 14.19
N VAL A 44 -24.01 -7.32 14.09
CA VAL A 44 -24.28 -7.92 12.81
C VAL A 44 -25.16 -7.05 11.94
N GLN A 45 -26.04 -6.28 12.56
CA GLN A 45 -26.94 -5.42 11.80
C GLN A 45 -26.20 -4.33 11.06
N SER A 46 -24.91 -4.18 11.25
CA SER A 46 -24.15 -3.13 10.57
C SER A 46 -23.89 -3.46 9.10
N GLY A 47 -24.46 -4.50 8.57
CA GLY A 47 -24.28 -4.85 7.18
C GLY A 47 -23.24 -5.91 6.94
N VAL A 48 -22.69 -6.45 8.00
CA VAL A 48 -21.73 -7.54 7.88
C VAL A 48 -22.49 -8.84 7.74
N CYS A 49 -21.84 -9.87 7.21
CA CYS A 49 -22.46 -11.15 6.97
C CYS A 49 -23.13 -11.74 8.20
N ASP A 50 -24.31 -12.33 8.00
CA ASP A 50 -25.06 -12.96 9.08
C ASP A 50 -24.63 -14.40 9.31
N SER A 51 -24.04 -15.05 8.30
CA SER A 51 -23.72 -16.47 8.38
C SER A 51 -22.26 -16.68 8.01
N ALA A 52 -21.72 -17.82 8.44
CA ALA A 52 -20.35 -18.20 8.11
C ALA A 52 -20.18 -18.32 6.61
N SER A 53 -21.19 -18.81 5.91
CA SER A 53 -21.13 -18.97 4.47
C SER A 53 -21.00 -17.63 3.77
N GLU A 54 -21.77 -16.64 4.19
CA GLU A 54 -21.69 -15.31 3.61
C GLU A 54 -20.36 -14.65 3.92
N CYS A 55 -19.83 -14.88 5.12
CA CYS A 55 -18.52 -14.33 5.48
C CYS A 55 -17.42 -14.95 4.63
N LEU A 56 -17.50 -16.23 4.34
CA LEU A 56 -16.51 -16.86 3.46
C LEU A 56 -16.60 -16.32 2.05
N CYS A 57 -17.81 -16.10 1.54
CA CYS A 57 -17.96 -15.52 0.21
C CYS A 57 -17.39 -14.12 0.15
N ALA A 58 -17.64 -13.31 1.18
CA ALA A 58 -17.08 -11.97 1.24
C ALA A 58 -15.56 -12.02 1.29
N ALA A 59 -15.00 -12.97 2.05
CA ALA A 59 -13.55 -13.12 2.14
C ALA A 59 -12.95 -13.51 0.79
N VAL A 60 -13.62 -14.40 0.06
CA VAL A 60 -13.14 -14.82 -1.27
C VAL A 60 -13.14 -13.64 -2.23
N ASP A 61 -14.21 -12.85 -2.23
CA ASP A 61 -14.28 -11.67 -3.10
C ASP A 61 -13.18 -10.69 -2.80
N LEU A 62 -12.93 -10.44 -1.52
CA LEU A 62 -11.85 -9.52 -1.11
C LEU A 62 -10.48 -10.11 -1.45
N GLN A 63 -10.33 -11.42 -1.36
CA GLN A 63 -9.07 -12.06 -1.74
C GLN A 63 -8.77 -11.86 -3.21
N GLN A 64 -9.79 -11.93 -4.06
CA GLN A 64 -9.60 -11.68 -5.49
C GLN A 64 -9.22 -10.24 -5.76
N GLU A 65 -9.87 -9.30 -5.04
CA GLU A 65 -9.51 -7.89 -5.14
C GLU A 65 -8.08 -7.67 -4.66
N LEU A 66 -7.69 -8.31 -3.57
CA LEU A 66 -6.34 -8.21 -3.03
C LEU A 66 -5.30 -8.69 -4.05
N ASN A 67 -5.56 -9.82 -4.68
CA ASN A 67 -4.64 -10.37 -5.68
C ASN A 67 -4.46 -9.40 -6.84
N SER A 68 -5.55 -8.79 -7.30
CA SER A 68 -5.51 -7.81 -8.37
C SER A 68 -4.68 -6.59 -7.96
N ASN A 69 -4.90 -6.12 -6.74
CA ASN A 69 -4.17 -4.96 -6.21
C ASN A 69 -2.68 -5.27 -6.05
N LEU A 70 -2.33 -6.49 -5.65
CA LEU A 70 -0.93 -6.88 -5.52
C LEU A 70 -0.23 -6.91 -6.86
N LEU A 71 -0.93 -7.38 -7.90
CA LEU A 71 -0.35 -7.37 -9.26
C LEU A 71 -0.12 -5.94 -9.73
N GLU A 72 -1.08 -5.05 -9.47
CA GLU A 72 -0.92 -3.65 -9.82
C GLU A 72 0.25 -3.03 -9.07
N LEU A 73 0.35 -3.31 -7.77
CA LEU A 73 1.43 -2.77 -6.95
C LEU A 73 2.78 -3.23 -7.46
N ASN A 74 2.91 -4.53 -7.78
CA ASN A 74 4.16 -5.06 -8.30
C ASN A 74 4.57 -4.36 -9.59
N ALA A 75 3.62 -4.13 -10.49
CA ALA A 75 3.93 -3.45 -11.74
C ALA A 75 4.41 -2.03 -11.50
N LEU A 76 3.73 -1.31 -10.59
CA LEU A 76 4.12 0.07 -10.27
C LEU A 76 5.47 0.13 -9.57
N VAL A 77 5.75 -0.81 -8.66
CA VAL A 77 7.03 -0.85 -7.96
C VAL A 77 8.17 -1.14 -8.95
N CYS A 78 7.96 -2.00 -9.92
CA CYS A 78 8.97 -2.25 -10.94
C CYS A 78 9.26 -0.99 -11.74
N LYS A 79 8.22 -0.24 -12.12
CA LYS A 79 8.43 1.04 -12.81
C LYS A 79 9.17 2.04 -11.93
N ALA A 80 8.82 2.08 -10.64
CA ALA A 80 9.50 2.99 -9.70
C ALA A 80 10.96 2.62 -9.55
N TYR A 81 11.27 1.34 -9.53
CA TYR A 81 12.65 0.88 -9.45
C TYR A 81 13.45 1.34 -10.67
N ASP A 82 12.88 1.18 -11.86
CA ASP A 82 13.54 1.64 -13.08
C ASP A 82 13.74 3.15 -13.05
N PHE A 83 12.75 3.88 -12.58
CA PHE A 83 12.84 5.33 -12.43
C PHE A 83 13.95 5.71 -11.46
N MET A 84 14.03 5.01 -10.33
CA MET A 84 15.08 5.24 -9.33
C MET A 84 16.46 5.14 -9.96
N ARG A 85 16.64 4.18 -10.83
CA ARG A 85 17.95 3.94 -11.44
C ARG A 85 18.38 5.04 -12.41
N THR A 86 17.46 5.92 -12.78
CA THR A 86 17.83 7.04 -13.69
C THR A 86 18.51 8.19 -12.96
N PHE A 87 18.48 8.20 -11.62
CA PHE A 87 19.10 9.27 -10.86
C PHE A 87 20.58 8.98 -10.65
N ASP A 88 21.41 10.00 -10.85
CA ASP A 88 22.83 9.92 -10.51
C ASP A 88 23.06 10.18 -9.03
N ASP A 89 22.21 11.01 -8.42
CA ASP A 89 22.32 11.38 -7.02
C ASP A 89 21.87 10.21 -6.15
N VAL A 90 22.81 9.66 -5.37
CA VAL A 90 22.54 8.52 -4.51
C VAL A 90 21.46 8.85 -3.48
N PHE A 91 21.44 10.07 -2.97
CA PHE A 91 20.46 10.47 -1.97
C PHE A 91 19.05 10.43 -2.55
N LEU A 92 18.87 10.92 -3.77
CA LEU A 92 17.56 10.88 -4.42
C LEU A 92 17.11 9.43 -4.69
N ARG A 93 18.05 8.59 -5.10
CA ARG A 93 17.77 7.16 -5.27
C ARG A 93 17.27 6.55 -3.97
N ASP A 94 17.97 6.86 -2.88
CA ASP A 94 17.65 6.28 -1.57
C ASP A 94 16.27 6.73 -1.11
N ILE A 95 15.89 7.97 -1.38
CA ILE A 95 14.55 8.46 -1.02
C ILE A 95 13.47 7.72 -1.81
N VAL A 96 13.67 7.56 -3.12
CA VAL A 96 12.71 6.82 -3.94
C VAL A 96 12.59 5.39 -3.44
N TYR A 97 13.71 4.76 -3.17
CA TYR A 97 13.70 3.39 -2.67
C TYR A 97 12.94 3.30 -1.35
N ALA A 98 13.31 4.14 -0.39
CA ALA A 98 12.72 4.06 0.95
C ALA A 98 11.22 4.31 0.91
N ARG A 99 10.80 5.32 0.16
CA ARG A 99 9.39 5.71 0.16
C ARG A 99 8.52 4.80 -0.72
N TYR A 100 8.99 4.48 -1.91
CA TYR A 100 8.13 3.84 -2.90
C TYR A 100 8.36 2.35 -3.04
N ILE A 101 9.57 1.89 -2.83
CA ILE A 101 9.88 0.45 -2.97
C ILE A 101 9.79 -0.23 -1.61
N ALA A 102 10.43 0.33 -0.59
CA ALA A 102 10.36 -0.24 0.76
C ALA A 102 9.06 0.10 1.48
N GLY A 103 8.38 1.17 1.08
CA GLY A 103 7.08 1.49 1.65
C GLY A 103 7.10 2.24 2.97
N LEU A 104 8.19 2.93 3.28
CA LEU A 104 8.28 3.67 4.52
C LEU A 104 7.44 4.94 4.48
N GLU A 105 6.97 5.36 5.66
CA GLU A 105 6.31 6.65 5.77
C GLU A 105 7.34 7.77 5.80
N TRP A 106 6.90 8.98 5.46
CA TRP A 106 7.84 10.10 5.35
C TRP A 106 8.63 10.36 6.63
N LYS A 107 7.99 10.20 7.80
CA LYS A 107 8.70 10.39 9.06
C LYS A 107 9.82 9.37 9.24
N ASP A 108 9.59 8.15 8.76
CA ASP A 108 10.59 7.09 8.86
C ASP A 108 11.71 7.30 7.85
N VAL A 109 11.38 7.82 6.68
CA VAL A 109 12.39 8.19 5.69
C VAL A 109 13.31 9.26 6.27
N ALA A 110 12.73 10.31 6.85
CA ALA A 110 13.51 11.39 7.43
C ALA A 110 14.39 10.89 8.57
N SER A 111 13.83 10.05 9.42
CA SER A 111 14.56 9.50 10.56
C SER A 111 15.73 8.63 10.08
N THR A 112 15.49 7.80 9.06
CA THR A 112 16.52 6.89 8.54
C THR A 112 17.71 7.65 7.99
N PHE A 113 17.47 8.77 7.30
CA PHE A 113 18.55 9.53 6.67
C PHE A 113 19.07 10.66 7.56
N GLY A 114 18.47 10.87 8.72
CA GLY A 114 18.92 11.90 9.64
C GLY A 114 18.64 13.31 9.18
N TYR A 115 17.58 13.51 8.40
CA TYR A 115 17.18 14.83 7.91
C TYR A 115 15.81 15.20 8.45
N SER A 116 15.52 16.52 8.43
CA SER A 116 14.20 16.99 8.80
C SER A 116 13.19 16.62 7.73
N ASN A 117 11.92 16.57 8.11
CA ASN A 117 10.85 16.32 7.15
C ASN A 117 10.88 17.35 6.01
N GLN A 118 11.14 18.61 6.36
CA GLN A 118 11.19 19.67 5.37
C GLN A 118 12.25 19.40 4.32
N ARG A 119 13.43 18.96 4.74
CA ARG A 119 14.54 18.66 3.83
C ARG A 119 14.17 17.50 2.91
N ILE A 120 13.55 16.47 3.48
CA ILE A 120 13.10 15.32 2.69
C ILE A 120 12.07 15.75 1.66
N PHE A 121 11.12 16.61 2.03
CA PHE A 121 10.10 17.08 1.10
C PHE A 121 10.70 17.94 -0.01
N GLN A 122 11.75 18.71 0.29
CA GLN A 122 12.46 19.44 -0.75
C GLN A 122 13.08 18.49 -1.77
N LYS A 123 13.70 17.43 -1.30
CA LYS A 123 14.29 16.43 -2.18
C LYS A 123 13.22 15.69 -2.97
N HIS A 124 12.09 15.42 -2.34
CA HIS A 124 10.99 14.76 -3.04
C HIS A 124 10.46 15.62 -4.18
N ARG A 125 10.40 16.94 -3.99
CA ARG A 125 10.00 17.83 -5.05
C ARG A 125 10.96 17.76 -6.22
N GLU A 126 12.27 17.67 -5.95
CA GLU A 126 13.25 17.51 -7.02
C GLU A 126 13.01 16.21 -7.79
N ILE A 127 12.67 15.14 -7.07
CA ILE A 127 12.36 13.86 -7.70
C ILE A 127 11.16 14.00 -8.63
N LEU A 128 10.10 14.64 -8.16
CA LEU A 128 8.87 14.79 -8.94
C LEU A 128 9.09 15.66 -10.18
N LYS A 129 10.05 16.56 -10.17
CA LYS A 129 10.34 17.39 -11.33
C LYS A 129 10.89 16.58 -12.50
N LYS A 130 11.38 15.39 -12.23
CA LYS A 130 11.90 14.53 -13.30
C LYS A 130 10.79 13.78 -14.05
N LEU A 131 9.56 13.90 -13.61
CA LEU A 131 8.42 13.20 -14.21
C LEU A 131 7.59 14.07 -15.19
#